data_0fd0c97e9fedc811f504c40ece98f58c
#
_entry.id   0fd0c97e9fedc811f504c40ece98f58c
#
_cell.length_a   1.000
_cell.length_b   1.000
_cell.length_c   1.000
_cell.angle_alpha   90.00
_cell.angle_beta   90.00
_cell.angle_gamma   90.00
#
_symmetry.space_group_name_H-M   'P 1'
#
loop_
_entity.id
_entity.type
_entity.pdbx_description
1 polymer ?
#
loop_
_entity_poly.entity_id
_entity_poly.type
_entity_poly.pdbx_seq_one_letter_code
_entity_poly.pdbx_strand_id
1 'polypeptide(L)'
;DLDDVDYIDRVKTQQRNWIGRSHGAEINFDTTAGDTLTVYTTRADTLFGCTYMVISPEHAFIKKWTDAGLIKNADAVSAYQEEAARKSDFERTELNKEKTGVVIEGVQAVNPVNGKQVPIFVSDYVLATYGTGAIMAVPAHDTRDWEFAKKFGMPIIEVVKGTTESDLDKEAFTDVATGTLVNSGFLDGLSV
;
A
#
# COMPACT_ATOMS: atom_id res chain seq x y z
N ASP A 1 14.69 1.70 -25.86
CA ASP A 1 15.57 0.73 -25.21
C ASP A 1 15.52 -0.65 -25.86
N LEU A 2 14.40 -1.44 -25.81
CA LEU A 2 14.37 -2.74 -26.50
C LEU A 2 14.38 -2.61 -28.03
N ASP A 3 13.95 -1.48 -28.56
CA ASP A 3 14.00 -1.19 -30.00
C ASP A 3 15.40 -0.82 -30.47
N ASP A 4 16.24 -0.30 -29.56
CA ASP A 4 17.62 0.14 -29.84
C ASP A 4 18.64 -0.98 -29.71
N VAL A 5 18.26 -2.19 -29.27
CA VAL A 5 19.14 -3.33 -29.10
C VAL A 5 18.92 -4.36 -30.20
N ASP A 6 20.00 -5.00 -30.65
CA ASP A 6 19.95 -6.02 -31.70
C ASP A 6 19.56 -7.41 -31.15
N TYR A 7 18.35 -7.45 -30.58
CA TYR A 7 17.72 -8.69 -30.15
C TYR A 7 16.72 -9.19 -31.19
N ILE A 8 16.63 -10.50 -31.33
CA ILE A 8 15.61 -11.12 -32.19
C ILE A 8 14.21 -10.80 -31.64
N ASP A 9 13.20 -10.68 -32.50
CA ASP A 9 11.85 -10.26 -32.15
C ASP A 9 11.20 -11.08 -31.01
N ARG A 10 11.49 -12.39 -31.01
CA ARG A 10 10.99 -13.27 -29.92
C ARG A 10 11.50 -12.84 -28.55
N VAL A 11 12.77 -12.44 -28.45
CA VAL A 11 13.36 -11.98 -27.18
C VAL A 11 12.77 -10.62 -26.80
N LYS A 12 12.65 -9.69 -27.75
CA LYS A 12 12.01 -8.38 -27.52
C LYS A 12 10.57 -8.55 -27.03
N THR A 13 9.80 -9.44 -27.64
CA THR A 13 8.43 -9.74 -27.24
C THR A 13 8.37 -10.36 -25.85
N GLN A 14 9.24 -11.32 -25.53
CA GLN A 14 9.31 -11.92 -24.20
C GLN A 14 9.64 -10.88 -23.12
N GLN A 15 10.60 -9.97 -23.38
CA GLN A 15 10.97 -8.90 -22.46
C GLN A 15 9.83 -7.91 -22.25
N ARG A 16 9.14 -7.50 -23.33
CA ARG A 16 7.97 -6.63 -23.22
C ARG A 16 6.84 -7.26 -22.41
N ASN A 17 6.56 -8.54 -22.64
CA ASN A 17 5.52 -9.28 -21.93
C ASN A 17 5.89 -9.48 -20.45
N TRP A 18 7.17 -9.69 -20.16
CA TRP A 18 7.68 -9.84 -18.78
C TRP A 18 7.56 -8.54 -17.98
N ILE A 19 8.00 -7.43 -18.55
CA ILE A 19 7.94 -6.12 -17.91
C ILE A 19 6.48 -5.66 -17.83
N GLY A 20 5.71 -5.88 -18.89
CA GLY A 20 4.34 -5.41 -19.02
C GLY A 20 4.24 -3.89 -19.09
N ARG A 21 3.04 -3.40 -19.24
CA ARG A 21 2.68 -2.00 -19.08
C ARG A 21 1.44 -1.93 -18.21
N SER A 22 1.56 -1.25 -17.08
CA SER A 22 0.42 -0.98 -16.20
C SER A 22 0.00 0.47 -16.33
N HIS A 23 -1.27 0.72 -16.13
CA HIS A 23 -1.84 2.06 -15.98
C HIS A 23 -2.33 2.20 -14.54
N GLY A 24 -2.06 3.34 -13.94
CA GLY A 24 -2.46 3.63 -12.58
C GLY A 24 -2.66 5.13 -12.37
N ALA A 25 -2.97 5.49 -11.15
CA ALA A 25 -3.16 6.86 -10.73
C ALA A 25 -2.26 7.19 -9.53
N GLU A 26 -1.80 8.42 -9.49
CA GLU A 26 -1.26 9.01 -8.27
C GLU A 26 -2.41 9.59 -7.46
N ILE A 27 -2.46 9.24 -6.20
CA ILE A 27 -3.52 9.66 -5.27
C ILE A 27 -2.87 10.36 -4.09
N ASN A 28 -3.39 11.51 -3.77
CA ASN A 28 -2.94 12.34 -2.67
C ASN A 28 -3.80 12.11 -1.42
N PHE A 29 -3.14 11.76 -0.34
CA PHE A 29 -3.72 11.67 1.00
C PHE A 29 -3.16 12.81 1.84
N ASP A 30 -4.01 13.76 2.21
CA ASP A 30 -3.61 14.78 3.17
C ASP A 30 -3.37 14.14 4.54
N THR A 31 -2.49 14.73 5.33
CA THR A 31 -2.20 14.26 6.67
C THR A 31 -2.62 15.27 7.72
N THR A 32 -2.85 14.80 8.93
CA THR A 32 -3.13 15.68 10.09
C THR A 32 -1.92 16.55 10.48
N ALA A 33 -0.75 16.28 9.89
CA ALA A 33 0.45 17.11 10.01
C ALA A 33 0.53 18.25 8.99
N GLY A 34 -0.44 18.31 8.05
CA GLY A 34 -0.48 19.33 6.99
C GLY A 34 0.39 19.00 5.76
N ASP A 35 0.90 17.79 5.68
CA ASP A 35 1.61 17.29 4.50
C ASP A 35 0.69 16.41 3.64
N THR A 36 1.09 16.14 2.41
CA THR A 36 0.38 15.27 1.49
C THR A 36 1.24 14.06 1.15
N LEU A 37 0.75 12.85 1.47
CA LEU A 37 1.33 11.59 1.03
C LEU A 37 0.78 11.24 -0.34
N THR A 38 1.64 11.11 -1.34
CA THR A 38 1.24 10.64 -2.67
C THR A 38 1.52 9.16 -2.79
N VAL A 39 0.54 8.38 -3.24
CA VAL A 39 0.70 6.95 -3.54
C VAL A 39 0.40 6.71 -5.01
N TYR A 40 1.10 5.77 -5.63
CA TYR A 40 0.76 5.25 -6.94
C TYR A 40 0.00 3.93 -6.78
N THR A 41 -1.14 3.81 -7.46
CA THR A 41 -1.93 2.57 -7.44
C THR A 41 -2.50 2.26 -8.82
N THR A 42 -2.59 0.98 -9.16
CA THR A 42 -3.34 0.49 -10.33
C THR A 42 -4.82 0.23 -10.00
N ARG A 43 -5.20 0.36 -8.72
CA ARG A 43 -6.54 0.02 -8.19
C ARG A 43 -7.13 1.21 -7.43
N ALA A 44 -7.28 2.35 -8.11
CA ALA A 44 -7.92 3.54 -7.55
C ALA A 44 -9.41 3.31 -7.19
N ASP A 45 -10.06 2.37 -7.85
CA ASP A 45 -11.43 1.93 -7.58
C ASP A 45 -11.64 1.36 -6.17
N THR A 46 -10.58 0.83 -5.54
CA THR A 46 -10.66 0.23 -4.19
C THR A 46 -10.39 1.21 -3.04
N LEU A 47 -10.29 2.50 -3.31
CA LEU A 47 -9.93 3.53 -2.33
C LEU A 47 -10.83 3.54 -1.08
N PHE A 48 -12.11 3.24 -1.24
CA PHE A 48 -13.05 3.15 -0.11
C PHE A 48 -12.70 2.05 0.89
N GLY A 49 -11.96 1.02 0.42
CA GLY A 49 -11.43 -0.08 1.25
C GLY A 49 -10.07 0.21 1.89
N CYS A 50 -9.48 1.38 1.64
CA CYS A 50 -8.23 1.77 2.28
C CYS A 50 -8.47 2.05 3.77
N THR A 51 -7.91 1.21 4.64
CA THR A 51 -8.09 1.27 6.08
C THR A 51 -6.84 1.68 6.85
N TYR A 52 -5.69 1.69 6.22
CA TYR A 52 -4.45 2.24 6.74
C TYR A 52 -3.48 2.56 5.58
N MET A 53 -2.44 3.29 5.89
CA MET A 53 -1.34 3.56 4.98
C MET A 53 -0.03 3.00 5.53
N VAL A 54 0.91 2.71 4.65
CA VAL A 54 2.24 2.29 5.04
C VAL A 54 3.27 3.13 4.29
N ILE A 55 4.28 3.61 5.02
CA ILE A 55 5.43 4.30 4.45
C ILE A 55 6.71 3.52 4.73
N SER A 56 7.69 3.69 3.85
CA SER A 56 9.00 3.07 4.04
C SER A 56 9.71 3.64 5.28
N PRO A 57 10.59 2.88 5.92
CA PRO A 57 11.38 3.37 7.04
C PRO A 57 12.26 4.58 6.69
N GLU A 58 12.62 4.74 5.43
CA GLU A 58 13.46 5.83 4.91
C GLU A 58 12.64 7.06 4.45
N HIS A 59 11.31 7.02 4.58
CA HIS A 59 10.46 8.10 4.07
C HIS A 59 10.77 9.44 4.76
N ALA A 60 10.96 10.49 3.97
CA ALA A 60 11.42 11.81 4.44
C ALA A 60 10.49 12.45 5.49
N PHE A 61 9.19 12.13 5.46
CA PHE A 61 8.24 12.67 6.42
C PHE A 61 8.44 12.16 7.84
N ILE A 62 9.02 10.96 8.03
CA ILE A 62 9.31 10.46 9.38
C ILE A 62 10.25 11.43 10.08
N LYS A 63 11.36 11.80 9.43
CA LYS A 63 12.30 12.77 9.98
C LYS A 63 11.64 14.13 10.21
N LYS A 64 10.90 14.63 9.22
CA LYS A 64 10.19 15.93 9.31
C LYS A 64 9.24 15.97 10.50
N TRP A 65 8.41 14.95 10.68
CA TRP A 65 7.43 14.89 11.76
C TRP A 65 8.08 14.65 13.13
N THR A 66 9.19 13.91 13.17
CA THR A 66 9.96 13.74 14.41
C THR A 66 10.59 15.06 14.85
N ASP A 67 11.26 15.77 13.93
CA ASP A 67 11.89 17.07 14.21
C ASP A 67 10.84 18.13 14.66
N ALA A 68 9.61 18.02 14.15
CA ALA A 68 8.50 18.88 14.56
C ALA A 68 7.80 18.43 15.85
N GLY A 69 8.20 17.32 16.46
CA GLY A 69 7.59 16.78 17.70
C GLY A 69 6.17 16.24 17.50
N LEU A 70 5.79 15.86 16.27
CA LEU A 70 4.44 15.39 15.93
C LEU A 70 4.28 13.89 16.18
N ILE A 71 5.36 13.11 16.14
CA ILE A 71 5.36 11.66 16.41
C ILE A 71 5.51 11.44 17.91
N LYS A 72 4.46 10.91 18.55
CA LYS A 72 4.45 10.70 20.01
C LYS A 72 5.29 9.51 20.45
N ASN A 73 5.45 8.51 19.59
CA ASN A 73 6.24 7.29 19.81
C ASN A 73 7.53 7.28 18.97
N ALA A 74 8.22 8.43 18.87
CA ALA A 74 9.41 8.62 18.04
C ALA A 74 10.52 7.59 18.32
N ASP A 75 10.72 7.21 19.58
CA ASP A 75 11.73 6.20 19.96
C ASP A 75 11.43 4.83 19.34
N ALA A 76 10.17 4.41 19.36
CA ALA A 76 9.75 3.13 18.74
C ALA A 76 9.90 3.16 17.22
N VAL A 77 9.58 4.28 16.58
CA VAL A 77 9.76 4.48 15.13
C VAL A 77 11.24 4.44 14.77
N SER A 78 12.10 5.15 15.54
CA SER A 78 13.55 5.16 15.32
C SER A 78 14.18 3.77 15.49
N ALA A 79 13.80 3.04 16.54
CA ALA A 79 14.27 1.68 16.75
C ALA A 79 13.88 0.75 15.58
N TYR A 80 12.67 0.90 15.04
CA TYR A 80 12.24 0.14 13.88
C TYR A 80 13.02 0.52 12.60
N GLN A 81 13.31 1.81 12.40
CA GLN A 81 14.15 2.27 11.28
C GLN A 81 15.55 1.65 11.34
N GLU A 82 16.16 1.59 12.53
CA GLU A 82 17.48 0.97 12.74
C GLU A 82 17.45 -0.54 12.46
N GLU A 83 16.37 -1.23 12.84
CA GLU A 83 16.20 -2.66 12.54
C GLU A 83 16.04 -2.87 11.03
N ALA A 84 15.20 -2.09 10.38
CA ALA A 84 14.97 -2.18 8.94
C ALA A 84 16.23 -1.89 8.11
N ALA A 85 17.05 -0.93 8.53
CA ALA A 85 18.32 -0.57 7.88
C ALA A 85 19.38 -1.70 7.86
N ARG A 86 19.21 -2.72 8.71
CA ARG A 86 20.11 -3.89 8.74
C ARG A 86 19.73 -4.97 7.72
N LYS A 87 18.56 -4.84 7.10
CA LYS A 87 18.00 -5.81 6.14
C LYS A 87 18.23 -5.32 4.72
N SER A 88 18.60 -6.23 3.82
CA SER A 88 18.63 -5.97 2.38
C SER A 88 17.21 -5.84 1.81
N ASP A 89 17.06 -5.21 0.65
CA ASP A 89 15.76 -5.10 -0.06
C ASP A 89 15.17 -6.48 -0.35
N PHE A 90 16.01 -7.47 -0.65
CA PHE A 90 15.57 -8.86 -0.86
C PHE A 90 14.93 -9.45 0.41
N GLU A 91 15.60 -9.33 1.56
CA GLU A 91 15.08 -9.81 2.84
C GLU A 91 13.80 -9.07 3.24
N ARG A 92 13.68 -7.80 2.89
CA ARG A 92 12.50 -6.97 3.20
C ARG A 92 11.28 -7.36 2.38
N THR A 93 11.47 -7.76 1.12
CA THR A 93 10.38 -8.05 0.17
C THR A 93 10.02 -9.52 0.05
N GLU A 94 10.67 -10.42 0.78
CA GLU A 94 10.36 -11.84 0.76
C GLU A 94 8.91 -12.10 1.19
N LEU A 95 8.15 -12.80 0.32
CA LEU A 95 6.70 -12.98 0.48
C LEU A 95 6.31 -13.78 1.73
N ASN A 96 7.14 -14.76 2.12
CA ASN A 96 6.87 -15.63 3.25
C ASN A 96 7.31 -15.06 4.61
N LYS A 97 7.82 -13.86 4.63
CA LYS A 97 8.27 -13.22 5.86
C LYS A 97 7.10 -12.68 6.68
N GLU A 98 7.18 -12.85 7.98
CA GLU A 98 6.25 -12.22 8.91
C GLU A 98 6.24 -10.69 8.72
N LYS A 99 5.06 -10.12 8.55
CA LYS A 99 4.91 -8.67 8.37
C LYS A 99 5.17 -7.97 9.70
N THR A 100 6.10 -7.02 9.69
CA THR A 100 6.44 -6.20 10.85
C THR A 100 6.16 -4.74 10.54
N GLY A 101 5.98 -3.93 11.56
CA GLY A 101 5.75 -2.50 11.40
C GLY A 101 5.47 -1.82 12.74
N VAL A 102 5.51 -0.51 12.73
CA VAL A 102 5.16 0.33 13.87
C VAL A 102 4.20 1.42 13.43
N VAL A 103 3.14 1.65 14.18
CA VAL A 103 2.21 2.75 13.89
C VAL A 103 2.84 4.08 14.28
N ILE A 104 2.63 5.12 13.48
CA ILE A 104 2.97 6.49 13.83
C ILE A 104 1.85 7.05 14.72
N GLU A 105 2.16 7.31 15.98
CA GLU A 105 1.22 7.96 16.88
C GLU A 105 1.30 9.48 16.74
N GLY A 106 0.16 10.13 16.55
CA GLY A 106 0.05 11.59 16.45
C GLY A 106 -0.17 12.13 15.03
N VAL A 107 0.14 11.34 13.99
CA VAL A 107 -0.12 11.70 12.60
C VAL A 107 -0.97 10.63 11.93
N GLN A 108 -1.99 11.06 11.21
CA GLN A 108 -2.89 10.20 10.43
C GLN A 108 -3.02 10.73 9.00
N ALA A 109 -3.33 9.87 8.07
CA ALA A 109 -3.71 10.25 6.71
C ALA A 109 -5.23 10.39 6.60
N VAL A 110 -5.69 11.22 5.67
CA VAL A 110 -7.11 11.41 5.38
C VAL A 110 -7.43 10.79 4.04
N ASN A 111 -8.31 9.80 4.04
CA ASN A 111 -8.75 9.15 2.81
C ASN A 111 -9.55 10.16 1.95
N PRO A 112 -9.10 10.49 0.73
CA PRO A 112 -9.68 11.57 -0.07
C PRO A 112 -11.11 11.31 -0.53
N VAL A 113 -11.57 10.05 -0.59
CA VAL A 113 -12.92 9.73 -1.09
C VAL A 113 -14.01 9.73 -0.02
N ASN A 114 -13.64 9.59 1.26
CA ASN A 114 -14.63 9.52 2.34
C ASN A 114 -14.29 10.39 3.56
N GLY A 115 -13.15 11.07 3.56
CA GLY A 115 -12.70 11.95 4.63
C GLY A 115 -12.30 11.24 5.93
N LYS A 116 -12.26 9.92 5.95
CA LYS A 116 -11.89 9.16 7.15
C LYS A 116 -10.40 9.28 7.41
N GLN A 117 -10.05 9.48 8.67
CA GLN A 117 -8.67 9.39 9.12
C GLN A 117 -8.27 7.92 9.25
N VAL A 118 -7.12 7.59 8.67
CA VAL A 118 -6.55 6.25 8.71
C VAL A 118 -5.14 6.30 9.31
N PRO A 119 -4.72 5.29 10.09
CA PRO A 119 -3.38 5.25 10.67
C PRO A 119 -2.31 5.11 9.58
N ILE A 120 -1.13 5.62 9.89
CA ILE A 120 0.06 5.47 9.07
C ILE A 120 1.01 4.54 9.82
N PHE A 121 1.44 3.48 9.15
CA PHE A 121 2.46 2.57 9.67
C PHE A 121 3.80 2.82 8.96
N VAL A 122 4.88 2.57 9.67
CA VAL A 122 6.22 2.39 9.11
C VAL A 122 6.46 0.90 8.99
N SER A 123 6.75 0.39 7.80
CA SER A 123 7.04 -1.02 7.61
C SER A 123 8.10 -1.25 6.54
N ASP A 124 8.93 -2.26 6.77
CA ASP A 124 10.08 -2.60 5.94
C ASP A 124 9.71 -3.29 4.61
N TYR A 125 8.46 -3.73 4.42
CA TYR A 125 8.04 -4.27 3.12
C TYR A 125 7.76 -3.20 2.06
N VAL A 126 7.68 -1.92 2.47
CA VAL A 126 7.61 -0.79 1.55
C VAL A 126 9.02 -0.25 1.32
N LEU A 127 9.45 -0.19 0.07
CA LEU A 127 10.77 0.30 -0.31
C LEU A 127 10.70 1.77 -0.75
N ALA A 128 11.63 2.58 -0.28
CA ALA A 128 11.75 3.98 -0.69
C ALA A 128 12.14 4.14 -2.17
N THR A 129 12.76 3.11 -2.75
CA THR A 129 13.20 3.08 -4.15
C THR A 129 12.08 2.67 -5.12
N TYR A 130 10.92 2.26 -4.61
CA TYR A 130 9.78 1.84 -5.43
C TYR A 130 8.59 2.80 -5.25
N GLY A 131 8.18 3.40 -6.36
CA GLY A 131 7.09 4.38 -6.36
C GLY A 131 7.44 5.62 -5.53
N THR A 132 6.54 5.99 -4.64
CA THR A 132 6.67 7.15 -3.76
C THR A 132 7.22 6.81 -2.37
N GLY A 133 7.52 5.54 -2.10
CA GLY A 133 7.86 5.06 -0.75
C GLY A 133 6.65 5.04 0.21
N ALA A 134 5.44 5.18 -0.32
CA ALA A 134 4.19 5.11 0.41
C ALA A 134 3.16 4.25 -0.35
N ILE A 135 2.33 3.51 0.36
CA ILE A 135 1.22 2.74 -0.20
C ILE A 135 -0.07 2.98 0.59
N MET A 136 -1.19 2.89 -0.09
CA MET A 136 -2.48 2.68 0.53
C MET A 136 -2.72 1.18 0.70
N ALA A 137 -3.27 0.75 1.82
CA ALA A 137 -3.53 -0.65 2.11
C ALA A 137 -5.03 -0.96 2.00
N VAL A 138 -5.34 -1.99 1.21
CA VAL A 138 -6.72 -2.48 0.99
C VAL A 138 -6.80 -3.95 1.39
N PRO A 139 -6.94 -4.25 2.69
CA PRO A 139 -6.81 -5.60 3.24
C PRO A 139 -7.80 -6.61 2.66
N ALA A 140 -8.96 -6.18 2.21
CA ALA A 140 -9.95 -7.09 1.64
C ALA A 140 -9.48 -7.72 0.33
N HIS A 141 -8.56 -7.06 -0.42
CA HIS A 141 -8.22 -7.41 -1.79
C HIS A 141 -6.72 -7.55 -2.08
N ASP A 142 -5.88 -7.48 -1.07
CA ASP A 142 -4.44 -7.76 -1.14
C ASP A 142 -4.01 -8.67 0.01
N THR A 143 -3.35 -9.78 -0.31
CA THR A 143 -2.96 -10.79 0.69
C THR A 143 -1.97 -10.22 1.72
N ARG A 144 -1.02 -9.37 1.28
CA ARG A 144 -0.03 -8.77 2.21
C ARG A 144 -0.68 -7.80 3.16
N ASP A 145 -1.61 -6.98 2.64
CA ASP A 145 -2.37 -6.04 3.44
C ASP A 145 -3.30 -6.78 4.41
N TRP A 146 -3.89 -7.91 3.97
CA TRP A 146 -4.76 -8.72 4.82
C TRP A 146 -3.98 -9.31 5.99
N GLU A 147 -2.82 -9.93 5.74
CA GLU A 147 -1.95 -10.49 6.77
C GLU A 147 -1.54 -9.41 7.80
N PHE A 148 -1.16 -8.24 7.30
CA PHE A 148 -0.81 -7.11 8.14
C PHE A 148 -2.01 -6.62 8.96
N ALA A 149 -3.17 -6.46 8.32
CA ALA A 149 -4.40 -6.05 8.99
C ALA A 149 -4.83 -7.02 10.10
N LYS A 150 -4.76 -8.32 9.85
CA LYS A 150 -5.05 -9.34 10.87
C LYS A 150 -4.08 -9.25 12.05
N LYS A 151 -2.80 -9.04 11.79
CA LYS A 151 -1.77 -8.92 12.83
C LYS A 151 -1.96 -7.67 13.69
N PHE A 152 -2.27 -6.53 13.08
CA PHE A 152 -2.36 -5.24 13.76
C PHE A 152 -3.80 -4.84 14.13
N GLY A 153 -4.79 -5.72 13.89
CA GLY A 153 -6.19 -5.46 14.23
C GLY A 153 -6.83 -4.35 13.40
N MET A 154 -6.40 -4.17 12.14
CA MET A 154 -6.97 -3.17 11.25
C MET A 154 -8.27 -3.66 10.62
N PRO A 155 -9.23 -2.74 10.33
CA PRO A 155 -10.47 -3.11 9.66
C PRO A 155 -10.22 -3.69 8.27
N ILE A 156 -11.00 -4.69 7.87
CA ILE A 156 -11.01 -5.28 6.53
C ILE A 156 -12.39 -4.99 5.94
N ILE A 157 -12.42 -4.18 4.88
CA ILE A 157 -13.65 -3.70 4.25
C ILE A 157 -13.70 -4.21 2.81
N GLU A 158 -14.66 -5.09 2.51
CA GLU A 158 -14.92 -5.55 1.15
C GLU A 158 -15.39 -4.37 0.28
N VAL A 159 -14.73 -4.13 -0.83
CA VAL A 159 -15.10 -3.09 -1.80
C VAL A 159 -15.25 -3.62 -3.23
N VAL A 160 -14.86 -4.85 -3.47
CA VAL A 160 -15.15 -5.59 -4.72
C VAL A 160 -15.84 -6.90 -4.37
N LYS A 161 -17.06 -7.07 -4.86
CA LYS A 161 -17.79 -8.33 -4.77
C LYS A 161 -17.63 -9.08 -6.09
N GLY A 162 -16.93 -10.20 -6.06
CA GLY A 162 -16.73 -11.08 -7.20
C GLY A 162 -17.92 -12.02 -7.45
N THR A 163 -17.71 -12.98 -8.35
CA THR A 163 -18.69 -14.03 -8.68
C THR A 163 -18.67 -15.21 -7.71
N THR A 164 -17.58 -15.34 -6.94
CA THR A 164 -17.41 -16.36 -5.88
C THR A 164 -17.63 -15.74 -4.52
N GLU A 165 -18.04 -16.54 -3.54
CA GLU A 165 -18.15 -16.10 -2.15
C GLU A 165 -16.74 -15.83 -1.59
N SER A 166 -16.59 -14.72 -0.87
CA SER A 166 -15.40 -14.35 -0.13
C SER A 166 -15.56 -14.66 1.36
N ASP A 167 -14.52 -15.16 2.00
CA ASP A 167 -14.45 -15.31 3.45
C ASP A 167 -13.26 -14.50 3.98
N LEU A 168 -13.47 -13.21 4.16
CA LEU A 168 -12.44 -12.26 4.60
C LEU A 168 -11.91 -12.52 6.02
N ASP A 169 -12.55 -13.41 6.77
CA ASP A 169 -12.00 -13.88 8.04
C ASP A 169 -10.85 -14.86 7.86
N LYS A 170 -10.79 -15.55 6.74
CA LYS A 170 -9.78 -16.55 6.42
C LYS A 170 -8.69 -16.07 5.49
N GLU A 171 -9.05 -15.27 4.48
CA GLU A 171 -8.12 -14.80 3.46
C GLU A 171 -8.62 -13.55 2.74
N ALA A 172 -7.70 -12.84 2.05
CA ALA A 172 -8.07 -11.76 1.16
C ALA A 172 -8.78 -12.29 -0.10
N PHE A 173 -9.79 -11.58 -0.57
CA PHE A 173 -10.42 -11.85 -1.86
C PHE A 173 -9.64 -11.15 -2.98
N THR A 174 -8.81 -11.91 -3.68
CA THR A 174 -7.88 -11.37 -4.71
C THR A 174 -8.36 -11.54 -6.15
N ASP A 175 -9.46 -12.27 -6.39
CA ASP A 175 -10.04 -12.39 -7.72
C ASP A 175 -10.93 -11.17 -8.05
N VAL A 176 -10.27 -10.04 -8.21
CA VAL A 176 -10.88 -8.72 -8.40
C VAL A 176 -10.76 -8.18 -9.82
N ALA A 177 -10.41 -9.05 -10.78
CA ALA A 177 -10.33 -8.66 -12.19
C ALA A 177 -11.73 -8.40 -12.80
N THR A 178 -12.75 -9.04 -12.25
CA THR A 178 -14.16 -8.85 -12.60
C THR A 178 -14.98 -8.80 -11.32
N GLY A 179 -16.01 -7.98 -11.30
CA GLY A 179 -16.87 -7.88 -10.12
C GLY A 179 -17.66 -6.59 -10.10
N THR A 180 -18.31 -6.36 -8.98
CA THR A 180 -19.09 -5.15 -8.74
C THR A 180 -18.56 -4.44 -7.51
N LEU A 181 -18.41 -3.14 -7.60
CA LEU A 181 -17.99 -2.31 -6.48
C LEU A 181 -19.11 -2.24 -5.44
N VAL A 182 -18.74 -2.43 -4.17
CA VAL A 182 -19.63 -2.39 -3.00
C VAL A 182 -18.96 -1.60 -1.88
N ASN A 183 -19.74 -1.06 -0.94
CA ASN A 183 -19.24 -0.23 0.16
C ASN A 183 -18.34 0.93 -0.30
N SER A 184 -18.53 1.38 -1.53
CA SER A 184 -17.69 2.35 -2.25
C SER A 184 -18.46 3.63 -2.61
N GLY A 185 -19.55 3.93 -1.88
CA GLY A 185 -20.33 5.16 -1.99
C GLY A 185 -20.82 5.42 -3.40
N PHE A 186 -20.33 6.47 -4.07
CA PHE A 186 -20.75 6.82 -5.42
C PHE A 186 -20.28 5.82 -6.50
N LEU A 187 -19.42 4.89 -6.17
CA LEU A 187 -18.98 3.81 -7.07
C LEU A 187 -19.79 2.53 -6.91
N ASP A 188 -20.68 2.44 -5.91
CA ASP A 188 -21.45 1.22 -5.65
C ASP A 188 -22.28 0.81 -6.87
N GLY A 189 -22.18 -0.47 -7.23
CA GLY A 189 -22.88 -1.05 -8.36
C GLY A 189 -22.16 -0.92 -9.71
N LEU A 190 -21.05 -0.18 -9.78
CA LEU A 190 -20.24 -0.14 -10.99
C LEU A 190 -19.42 -1.43 -11.13
N SER A 191 -19.14 -1.81 -12.37
CA SER A 191 -18.18 -2.90 -12.66
C SER A 191 -16.74 -2.44 -12.43
N VAL A 192 -15.92 -3.37 -12.06
CA VAL A 192 -14.45 -3.21 -11.99
C VAL A 192 -13.88 -3.02 -13.40
#